data_904a6c79ba34dd795abe0eac1351956d
#
_entry.id   904a6c79ba34dd795abe0eac1351956d
#
_cell.length_a   1.000
_cell.length_b   1.000
_cell.length_c   1.000
_cell.angle_alpha   90.00
_cell.angle_beta   90.00
_cell.angle_gamma   90.00
#
_symmetry.space_group_name_H-M   'P 1'
#
loop_
_entity.id
_entity.type
_entity.pdbx_description
1 polymer ?
#
loop_
_entity_poly.entity_id
_entity_poly.type
_entity_poly.pdbx_seq_one_letter_code
_entity_poly.pdbx_strand_id
1 'polypeptide(L)'
;MQRYKQIIDNWKQFQKECKRQERKTVRKNPIKSSEGFEQKLENDFPDVEQADWNQNVYRLNSEKSAGKSMLHWLGEYYVQEESAALPVQVLDPEPGEKVLDMCAAPGGKTTQIASKMDNKGTVIANDKNPKRLKSLHANIYRTGSTAANVVNYDGRRIPKKVKYDKILVDAPCSGEGNNSRRNFKSASEQEVKTLSNIQQKLLENAEKLLKKDGRIVYSTCTFAPEENESVVEKTLENTDLRLENIESDIEHVRGVNKFQDTEFSFETSKTVRVYPHHMRSGGIYVARFTK
;
A
#
# COMPACT_ATOMS: atom_id res chain seq x y z
N MET A 1 -18.53 -2.80 -11.21
CA MET A 1 -17.63 -1.71 -11.72
C MET A 1 -18.39 -0.51 -12.27
N GLN A 2 -19.55 -0.65 -12.95
CA GLN A 2 -20.29 0.51 -13.53
C GLN A 2 -20.64 1.61 -12.51
N ARG A 3 -20.85 1.26 -11.25
CA ARG A 3 -21.15 2.23 -10.17
C ARG A 3 -20.02 3.27 -9.97
N TYR A 4 -18.78 2.97 -10.35
CA TYR A 4 -17.63 3.86 -10.20
C TYR A 4 -17.42 4.83 -11.38
N LYS A 5 -18.23 4.71 -12.44
CA LYS A 5 -18.08 5.56 -13.64
C LYS A 5 -18.09 7.06 -13.32
N GLN A 6 -18.83 7.47 -12.30
CA GLN A 6 -18.97 8.88 -11.91
C GLN A 6 -17.74 9.43 -11.15
N ILE A 7 -16.87 8.56 -10.60
CA ILE A 7 -15.71 8.95 -9.80
C ILE A 7 -14.38 8.60 -10.47
N ILE A 8 -14.41 7.84 -11.55
CA ILE A 8 -13.21 7.52 -12.33
C ILE A 8 -13.15 8.54 -13.47
N ASP A 9 -12.07 9.28 -13.51
CA ASP A 9 -11.81 10.30 -14.51
C ASP A 9 -11.82 9.68 -15.93
N ASN A 10 -10.96 9.35 -16.65
CA ASN A 10 -11.05 8.78 -17.99
C ASN A 10 -11.62 7.34 -18.03
N TRP A 11 -12.95 7.18 -17.90
CA TRP A 11 -13.63 5.89 -17.89
C TRP A 11 -13.30 4.95 -19.06
N LYS A 12 -13.15 5.52 -20.29
CA LYS A 12 -12.82 4.71 -21.48
C LYS A 12 -11.41 4.13 -21.39
N GLN A 13 -10.45 4.94 -20.96
CA GLN A 13 -9.07 4.50 -20.77
C GLN A 13 -8.96 3.52 -19.60
N PHE A 14 -9.64 3.77 -18.49
CA PHE A 14 -9.76 2.84 -17.38
C PHE A 14 -10.24 1.46 -17.85
N GLN A 15 -11.35 1.39 -18.61
CA GLN A 15 -11.85 0.11 -19.13
C GLN A 15 -10.87 -0.59 -20.08
N LYS A 16 -10.09 0.17 -20.86
CA LYS A 16 -9.07 -0.36 -21.74
C LYS A 16 -7.91 -0.96 -20.94
N GLU A 17 -7.41 -0.24 -19.95
CA GLU A 17 -6.30 -0.73 -19.10
C GLU A 17 -6.70 -1.93 -18.23
N CYS A 18 -7.91 -1.96 -17.71
CA CYS A 18 -8.44 -3.11 -16.98
C CYS A 18 -8.47 -4.41 -17.80
N LYS A 19 -8.48 -4.35 -19.13
CA LYS A 19 -8.42 -5.51 -20.03
C LYS A 19 -7.01 -5.91 -20.43
N ARG A 20 -6.03 -5.05 -20.19
CA ARG A 20 -4.63 -5.31 -20.52
C ARG A 20 -4.00 -6.25 -19.49
N GLN A 21 -2.95 -6.93 -19.92
CA GLN A 21 -2.07 -7.64 -19.02
C GLN A 21 -1.35 -6.61 -18.14
N GLU A 22 -1.35 -6.88 -16.84
CA GLU A 22 -0.64 -6.05 -15.88
C GLU A 22 0.85 -5.97 -16.21
N ARG A 23 1.42 -4.77 -16.07
CA ARG A 23 2.86 -4.59 -16.18
C ARG A 23 3.51 -5.19 -14.94
N LYS A 24 4.46 -6.08 -15.14
CA LYS A 24 5.26 -6.60 -14.05
C LYS A 24 6.20 -5.51 -13.56
N THR A 25 6.27 -5.35 -12.25
CA THR A 25 7.17 -4.40 -11.62
C THR A 25 7.95 -5.04 -10.48
N VAL A 26 9.13 -4.52 -10.27
CA VAL A 26 9.99 -4.92 -9.14
C VAL A 26 10.46 -3.68 -8.40
N ARG A 27 10.59 -3.81 -7.11
CA ARG A 27 11.16 -2.78 -6.26
C ARG A 27 12.56 -3.24 -5.81
N LYS A 28 13.60 -2.48 -6.22
CA LYS A 28 14.97 -2.63 -5.75
C LYS A 28 15.01 -2.63 -4.22
N ASN A 29 15.82 -3.50 -3.68
CA ASN A 29 16.08 -3.56 -2.24
C ASN A 29 17.48 -3.04 -1.94
N PRO A 30 17.64 -1.74 -1.58
CA PRO A 30 18.94 -1.16 -1.28
C PRO A 30 19.76 -1.90 -0.21
N ILE A 31 19.11 -2.62 0.70
CA ILE A 31 19.80 -3.41 1.74
C ILE A 31 20.67 -4.53 1.13
N LYS A 32 20.22 -5.12 0.03
CA LYS A 32 20.85 -6.30 -0.58
C LYS A 32 21.31 -6.13 -2.01
N SER A 33 20.88 -5.05 -2.67
CA SER A 33 21.28 -4.84 -4.06
C SER A 33 22.79 -4.64 -4.17
N SER A 34 23.40 -5.47 -5.02
CA SER A 34 24.83 -5.44 -5.27
C SER A 34 25.20 -4.35 -6.27
N GLU A 35 26.49 -4.04 -6.36
CA GLU A 35 27.02 -3.16 -7.41
C GLU A 35 26.66 -3.68 -8.81
N GLY A 36 26.25 -2.76 -9.70
CA GLY A 36 25.78 -3.09 -11.04
C GLY A 36 24.41 -3.76 -11.08
N PHE A 37 23.57 -3.56 -10.05
CA PHE A 37 22.21 -4.11 -10.00
C PHE A 37 21.41 -3.83 -11.28
N GLU A 38 21.43 -2.59 -11.76
CA GLU A 38 20.69 -2.15 -12.93
C GLU A 38 21.11 -2.95 -14.19
N GLN A 39 22.40 -3.12 -14.40
CA GLN A 39 22.94 -3.90 -15.52
C GLN A 39 22.54 -5.39 -15.42
N LYS A 40 22.55 -5.95 -14.21
CA LYS A 40 22.12 -7.35 -13.98
C LYS A 40 20.62 -7.49 -14.24
N LEU A 41 19.82 -6.49 -13.83
CA LEU A 41 18.38 -6.47 -14.05
C LEU A 41 18.05 -6.38 -15.54
N GLU A 42 18.78 -5.55 -16.29
CA GLU A 42 18.64 -5.41 -17.75
C GLU A 42 19.03 -6.69 -18.49
N ASN A 43 20.07 -7.38 -18.04
CA ASN A 43 20.45 -8.68 -18.62
C ASN A 43 19.36 -9.75 -18.41
N ASP A 44 18.70 -9.74 -17.24
CA ASP A 44 17.58 -10.65 -16.94
C ASP A 44 16.30 -10.25 -17.70
N PHE A 45 16.05 -8.96 -17.81
CA PHE A 45 14.84 -8.37 -18.36
C PHE A 45 15.20 -7.22 -19.32
N PRO A 46 15.48 -7.53 -20.60
CA PRO A 46 15.68 -6.49 -21.60
C PRO A 46 14.50 -5.49 -21.65
N ASP A 47 14.78 -4.25 -21.94
CA ASP A 47 13.80 -3.14 -21.97
C ASP A 47 13.17 -2.82 -20.59
N VAL A 48 13.92 -3.03 -19.52
CA VAL A 48 13.53 -2.57 -18.19
C VAL A 48 13.55 -1.04 -18.12
N GLU A 49 12.54 -0.45 -17.50
CA GLU A 49 12.40 1.00 -17.31
C GLU A 49 12.35 1.31 -15.82
N GLN A 50 13.12 2.29 -15.37
CA GLN A 50 12.98 2.85 -14.04
C GLN A 50 11.75 3.75 -13.99
N ALA A 51 10.99 3.72 -12.90
CA ALA A 51 9.84 4.60 -12.73
C ALA A 51 10.28 6.02 -12.35
N ASP A 52 9.73 7.02 -13.04
CA ASP A 52 10.13 8.43 -12.88
C ASP A 52 9.90 8.96 -11.45
N TRP A 53 8.86 8.46 -10.77
CA TRP A 53 8.44 8.89 -9.44
C TRP A 53 9.17 8.19 -8.29
N ASN A 54 9.88 7.07 -8.56
CA ASN A 54 10.58 6.31 -7.52
C ASN A 54 11.77 5.53 -8.10
N GLN A 55 12.97 5.97 -7.78
CA GLN A 55 14.23 5.40 -8.26
C GLN A 55 14.44 3.91 -7.91
N ASN A 56 13.66 3.36 -7.00
CA ASN A 56 13.74 1.95 -6.62
C ASN A 56 12.69 1.07 -7.32
N VAL A 57 11.81 1.65 -8.14
CA VAL A 57 10.78 0.91 -8.86
C VAL A 57 11.18 0.74 -10.32
N TYR A 58 11.12 -0.48 -10.82
CA TYR A 58 11.47 -0.85 -12.20
C TYR A 58 10.33 -1.59 -12.86
N ARG A 59 9.98 -1.18 -14.06
CA ARG A 59 8.93 -1.72 -14.91
C ARG A 59 9.54 -2.74 -15.86
N LEU A 60 9.04 -3.96 -15.85
CA LEU A 60 9.56 -5.05 -16.69
C LEU A 60 8.67 -5.21 -17.92
N ASN A 61 9.22 -4.95 -19.10
CA ASN A 61 8.53 -5.13 -20.39
C ASN A 61 8.78 -6.55 -20.95
N SER A 62 8.74 -7.57 -20.09
CA SER A 62 9.10 -8.95 -20.41
C SER A 62 8.05 -9.96 -19.94
N GLU A 63 7.85 -11.01 -20.74
CA GLU A 63 7.01 -12.17 -20.36
C GLU A 63 7.67 -13.08 -19.30
N LYS A 64 8.98 -12.96 -19.09
CA LYS A 64 9.70 -13.76 -18.08
C LYS A 64 9.13 -13.51 -16.68
N SER A 65 9.09 -14.54 -15.86
CA SER A 65 8.66 -14.44 -14.46
C SER A 65 9.74 -13.80 -13.59
N ALA A 66 9.45 -12.61 -13.04
CA ALA A 66 10.35 -11.94 -12.12
C ALA A 66 10.68 -12.78 -10.87
N GLY A 67 9.77 -13.63 -10.41
CA GLY A 67 10.00 -14.52 -9.26
C GLY A 67 10.99 -15.66 -9.52
N LYS A 68 11.41 -15.89 -10.77
CA LYS A 68 12.38 -16.95 -11.14
C LYS A 68 13.80 -16.42 -11.37
N SER A 69 14.04 -15.13 -11.30
CA SER A 69 15.37 -14.54 -11.44
C SER A 69 16.23 -14.83 -10.21
N MET A 70 17.55 -14.97 -10.43
CA MET A 70 18.52 -15.10 -9.35
C MET A 70 18.52 -13.87 -8.44
N LEU A 71 18.36 -12.67 -8.99
CA LEU A 71 18.26 -11.41 -8.21
C LEU A 71 17.08 -11.43 -7.23
N HIS A 72 15.96 -12.06 -7.63
CA HIS A 72 14.83 -12.26 -6.72
C HIS A 72 15.19 -13.21 -5.57
N TRP A 73 15.83 -14.35 -5.88
CA TRP A 73 16.24 -15.32 -4.87
C TRP A 73 17.24 -14.75 -3.87
N LEU A 74 18.18 -13.95 -4.34
CA LEU A 74 19.16 -13.24 -3.51
C LEU A 74 18.52 -12.11 -2.68
N GLY A 75 17.29 -11.70 -2.98
CA GLY A 75 16.59 -10.64 -2.27
C GLY A 75 16.99 -9.23 -2.71
N GLU A 76 17.62 -9.09 -3.88
CA GLU A 76 18.04 -7.80 -4.44
C GLU A 76 16.85 -6.94 -4.89
N TYR A 77 15.69 -7.57 -5.13
CA TYR A 77 14.43 -6.88 -5.34
C TYR A 77 13.22 -7.65 -4.77
N TYR A 78 12.11 -6.94 -4.68
CA TYR A 78 10.80 -7.47 -4.32
C TYR A 78 9.84 -7.31 -5.52
N VAL A 79 9.12 -8.38 -5.89
CA VAL A 79 8.06 -8.30 -6.93
C VAL A 79 6.82 -7.65 -6.31
N GLN A 80 6.40 -6.52 -6.85
CA GLN A 80 5.30 -5.72 -6.28
C GLN A 80 4.63 -4.92 -7.40
N GLU A 81 3.32 -4.73 -7.30
CA GLU A 81 2.62 -3.76 -8.16
C GLU A 81 3.18 -2.35 -7.92
N GLU A 82 3.29 -1.57 -8.98
CA GLU A 82 3.90 -0.22 -8.93
C GLU A 82 3.18 0.68 -7.93
N SER A 83 1.84 0.74 -8.00
CA SER A 83 1.03 1.55 -7.10
C SER A 83 1.15 1.15 -5.62
N ALA A 84 1.41 -0.14 -5.35
CA ALA A 84 1.52 -0.66 -3.98
C ALA A 84 2.76 -0.14 -3.23
N ALA A 85 3.71 0.51 -3.91
CA ALA A 85 4.86 1.15 -3.27
C ALA A 85 4.52 2.57 -2.73
N LEU A 86 3.43 3.19 -3.20
CA LEU A 86 3.04 4.55 -2.82
C LEU A 86 2.77 4.73 -1.31
N PRO A 87 2.04 3.85 -0.60
CA PRO A 87 1.74 4.08 0.81
C PRO A 87 2.97 4.23 1.69
N VAL A 88 4.04 3.48 1.43
CA VAL A 88 5.28 3.61 2.19
C VAL A 88 6.05 4.87 1.80
N GLN A 89 5.93 5.32 0.54
CA GLN A 89 6.48 6.61 0.12
C GLN A 89 5.81 7.77 0.88
N VAL A 90 4.48 7.72 1.01
CA VAL A 90 3.69 8.70 1.76
C VAL A 90 3.93 8.61 3.27
N LEU A 91 4.15 7.40 3.81
CA LEU A 91 4.49 7.19 5.22
C LEU A 91 5.84 7.80 5.56
N ASP A 92 6.77 7.71 4.63
CA ASP A 92 8.12 8.26 4.69
C ASP A 92 8.88 7.89 5.98
N PRO A 93 9.09 6.59 6.25
CA PRO A 93 9.80 6.15 7.44
C PRO A 93 11.27 6.52 7.39
N GLU A 94 11.83 6.94 8.56
CA GLU A 94 13.19 7.39 8.72
C GLU A 94 14.03 6.45 9.61
N PRO A 95 15.35 6.38 9.40
CA PRO A 95 16.24 5.61 10.26
C PRO A 95 16.11 5.98 11.74
N GLY A 96 16.00 4.97 12.61
CA GLY A 96 15.86 5.13 14.05
C GLY A 96 14.42 5.14 14.57
N GLU A 97 13.43 5.29 13.70
CA GLU A 97 12.02 5.29 14.08
C GLU A 97 11.50 3.92 14.52
N LYS A 98 10.41 3.94 15.24
CA LYS A 98 9.60 2.78 15.58
C LYS A 98 8.32 2.79 14.75
N VAL A 99 8.23 1.92 13.77
CA VAL A 99 7.13 1.84 12.80
C VAL A 99 6.29 0.60 13.05
N LEU A 100 4.97 0.73 12.93
CA LEU A 100 4.02 -0.39 12.95
C LEU A 100 3.41 -0.59 11.56
N ASP A 101 3.53 -1.78 11.01
CA ASP A 101 2.75 -2.25 9.86
C ASP A 101 1.64 -3.16 10.37
N MET A 102 0.39 -2.66 10.40
CA MET A 102 -0.73 -3.32 11.09
C MET A 102 -1.28 -4.54 10.37
N CYS A 103 -1.09 -4.66 9.05
CA CYS A 103 -1.62 -5.72 8.20
C CYS A 103 -0.56 -6.19 7.21
N ALA A 104 0.59 -6.61 7.74
CA ALA A 104 1.87 -6.68 7.06
C ALA A 104 2.00 -7.74 5.96
N ALA A 105 1.32 -8.90 6.10
CA ALA A 105 1.54 -10.00 5.17
C ALA A 105 1.01 -9.71 3.75
N PRO A 106 1.77 -10.04 2.70
CA PRO A 106 2.94 -10.95 2.69
C PRO A 106 4.31 -10.29 2.95
N GLY A 107 4.39 -8.98 3.25
CA GLY A 107 5.62 -8.31 3.63
C GLY A 107 6.17 -7.31 2.61
N GLY A 108 5.46 -7.02 1.53
CA GLY A 108 5.91 -6.08 0.51
C GLY A 108 6.16 -4.68 1.06
N LYS A 109 5.21 -4.14 1.84
CA LYS A 109 5.33 -2.82 2.47
C LYS A 109 6.26 -2.86 3.69
N THR A 110 6.21 -3.91 4.51
CA THR A 110 7.14 -4.13 5.63
C THR A 110 8.60 -4.06 5.19
N THR A 111 8.95 -4.80 4.13
CA THR A 111 10.33 -4.82 3.60
C THR A 111 10.72 -3.50 2.95
N GLN A 112 9.77 -2.75 2.41
CA GLN A 112 9.99 -1.39 1.92
C GLN A 112 10.28 -0.41 3.07
N ILE A 113 9.53 -0.51 4.16
CA ILE A 113 9.77 0.28 5.38
C ILE A 113 11.18 0.01 5.92
N ALA A 114 11.52 -1.27 6.13
CA ALA A 114 12.84 -1.65 6.62
C ALA A 114 13.98 -1.14 5.71
N SER A 115 13.77 -1.18 4.39
CA SER A 115 14.71 -0.68 3.39
C SER A 115 14.88 0.84 3.44
N LYS A 116 13.78 1.61 3.55
CA LYS A 116 13.85 3.08 3.70
C LYS A 116 14.53 3.49 5.01
N MET A 117 14.36 2.70 6.05
CA MET A 117 15.02 2.91 7.35
C MET A 117 16.48 2.41 7.39
N ASP A 118 17.00 1.84 6.30
CA ASP A 118 18.35 1.24 6.27
C ASP A 118 18.56 0.21 7.41
N ASN A 119 17.52 -0.56 7.74
CA ASN A 119 17.47 -1.45 8.90
C ASN A 119 17.81 -0.78 10.27
N LYS A 120 17.78 0.53 10.36
CA LYS A 120 18.01 1.28 11.61
C LYS A 120 16.67 1.65 12.24
N GLY A 121 16.42 1.18 13.45
CA GLY A 121 15.17 1.36 14.18
C GLY A 121 14.41 0.04 14.39
N THR A 122 13.09 0.10 14.45
CA THR A 122 12.25 -1.08 14.69
C THR A 122 10.99 -1.04 13.84
N VAL A 123 10.73 -2.09 13.08
CA VAL A 123 9.48 -2.31 12.37
C VAL A 123 8.73 -3.45 13.05
N ILE A 124 7.54 -3.17 13.59
CA ILE A 124 6.65 -4.22 14.08
C ILE A 124 5.70 -4.59 12.93
N ALA A 125 5.85 -5.80 12.41
CA ALA A 125 5.08 -6.33 11.29
C ALA A 125 3.99 -7.28 11.83
N ASN A 126 2.76 -6.78 11.90
CA ASN A 126 1.63 -7.53 12.42
C ASN A 126 0.76 -8.08 11.28
N ASP A 127 0.29 -9.30 11.43
CA ASP A 127 -0.84 -9.81 10.64
C ASP A 127 -1.72 -10.71 11.51
N LYS A 128 -3.04 -10.57 11.36
CA LYS A 128 -4.03 -11.36 12.10
C LYS A 128 -4.03 -12.83 11.71
N ASN A 129 -3.69 -13.14 10.45
CA ASN A 129 -3.80 -14.47 9.90
C ASN A 129 -2.47 -15.23 10.05
N PRO A 130 -2.39 -16.25 10.96
CA PRO A 130 -1.15 -16.99 11.19
C PRO A 130 -0.66 -17.75 9.95
N LYS A 131 -1.55 -18.12 9.02
CA LYS A 131 -1.15 -18.81 7.78
C LYS A 131 -0.35 -17.88 6.86
N ARG A 132 -0.63 -16.58 6.88
CA ARG A 132 0.07 -15.56 6.07
C ARG A 132 1.43 -15.18 6.66
N LEU A 133 1.67 -15.44 7.96
CA LEU A 133 2.96 -15.14 8.59
C LEU A 133 4.11 -15.92 7.97
N LYS A 134 3.87 -17.11 7.40
CA LYS A 134 4.91 -17.89 6.69
C LYS A 134 5.51 -17.09 5.53
N SER A 135 4.67 -16.47 4.70
CA SER A 135 5.14 -15.65 3.59
C SER A 135 5.80 -14.35 4.07
N LEU A 136 5.29 -13.75 5.14
CA LEU A 136 5.89 -12.56 5.77
C LEU A 136 7.31 -12.86 6.27
N HIS A 137 7.50 -13.94 7.04
CA HIS A 137 8.83 -14.37 7.50
C HIS A 137 9.77 -14.67 6.34
N ALA A 138 9.30 -15.44 5.34
CA ALA A 138 10.10 -15.77 4.17
C ALA A 138 10.59 -14.53 3.42
N ASN A 139 9.73 -13.53 3.24
CA ASN A 139 10.10 -12.30 2.55
C ASN A 139 11.03 -11.40 3.39
N ILE A 140 10.80 -11.28 4.70
CA ILE A 140 11.70 -10.56 5.62
C ILE A 140 13.10 -11.19 5.58
N TYR A 141 13.19 -12.51 5.68
CA TYR A 141 14.45 -13.23 5.63
C TYR A 141 15.16 -13.05 4.29
N ARG A 142 14.45 -13.30 3.18
CA ARG A 142 14.99 -13.19 1.82
C ARG A 142 15.53 -11.79 1.53
N THR A 143 14.84 -10.75 1.96
CA THR A 143 15.24 -9.35 1.70
C THR A 143 16.23 -8.79 2.72
N GLY A 144 16.57 -9.54 3.78
CA GLY A 144 17.48 -9.06 4.82
C GLY A 144 16.92 -7.92 5.66
N SER A 145 15.60 -7.85 5.82
CA SER A 145 14.91 -6.79 6.58
C SER A 145 15.03 -7.02 8.10
N THR A 146 16.22 -6.87 8.65
CA THR A 146 16.54 -7.24 10.05
C THR A 146 15.87 -6.34 11.10
N ALA A 147 15.44 -5.14 10.73
CA ALA A 147 14.66 -4.26 11.61
C ALA A 147 13.23 -4.77 11.85
N ALA A 148 12.74 -5.73 11.04
CA ALA A 148 11.36 -6.20 11.09
C ALA A 148 11.15 -7.35 12.09
N ASN A 149 10.23 -7.16 13.01
CA ASN A 149 9.83 -8.13 14.03
C ASN A 149 8.37 -8.53 13.81
N VAL A 150 8.11 -9.80 13.58
CA VAL A 150 6.78 -10.31 13.29
C VAL A 150 5.99 -10.59 14.55
N VAL A 151 4.73 -10.13 14.58
CA VAL A 151 3.78 -10.40 15.65
C VAL A 151 2.43 -10.84 15.07
N ASN A 152 1.64 -11.54 15.87
CA ASN A 152 0.33 -12.05 15.45
C ASN A 152 -0.78 -11.57 16.38
N TYR A 153 -1.35 -10.42 16.07
CA TYR A 153 -2.50 -9.86 16.78
C TYR A 153 -3.62 -9.48 15.81
N ASP A 154 -4.83 -9.44 16.30
CA ASP A 154 -5.89 -8.67 15.63
C ASP A 154 -5.51 -7.19 15.70
N GLY A 155 -5.27 -6.54 14.56
CA GLY A 155 -4.83 -5.14 14.47
C GLY A 155 -5.75 -4.18 15.25
N ARG A 156 -7.03 -4.51 15.37
CA ARG A 156 -8.03 -3.76 16.14
C ARG A 156 -7.79 -3.81 17.67
N ARG A 157 -6.91 -4.71 18.14
CA ARG A 157 -6.68 -5.03 19.55
C ARG A 157 -5.19 -5.14 19.91
N ILE A 158 -4.30 -4.57 19.11
CA ILE A 158 -2.87 -4.51 19.46
C ILE A 158 -2.73 -3.80 20.81
N PRO A 159 -1.96 -4.37 21.76
CA PRO A 159 -1.78 -3.78 23.09
C PRO A 159 -1.14 -2.38 23.05
N LYS A 160 -1.69 -1.45 23.84
CA LYS A 160 -1.27 -0.03 23.86
C LYS A 160 0.00 0.25 24.69
N LYS A 161 0.81 -0.77 24.95
CA LYS A 161 2.04 -0.66 25.77
C LYS A 161 3.17 0.09 25.07
N VAL A 162 3.14 0.13 23.74
CA VAL A 162 4.15 0.77 22.90
C VAL A 162 3.50 1.82 22.03
N LYS A 163 4.18 2.94 21.86
CA LYS A 163 3.79 4.00 20.92
C LYS A 163 4.75 4.01 19.73
N TYR A 164 4.24 4.35 18.56
CA TYR A 164 4.95 4.33 17.30
C TYR A 164 5.08 5.75 16.72
N ASP A 165 6.18 6.01 16.05
CA ASP A 165 6.42 7.25 15.32
C ASP A 165 5.54 7.28 14.07
N LYS A 166 5.49 6.15 13.36
CA LYS A 166 4.68 6.01 12.14
C LYS A 166 3.91 4.68 12.14
N ILE A 167 2.72 4.69 11.56
CA ILE A 167 1.87 3.49 11.47
C ILE A 167 1.35 3.37 10.05
N LEU A 168 1.53 2.20 9.44
CA LEU A 168 0.90 1.82 8.18
C LEU A 168 -0.33 0.97 8.48
N VAL A 169 -1.46 1.37 7.94
CA VAL A 169 -2.72 0.63 7.93
C VAL A 169 -3.07 0.30 6.48
N ASP A 170 -2.33 -0.66 5.89
CA ASP A 170 -2.67 -1.25 4.59
C ASP A 170 -3.77 -2.27 4.81
N ALA A 171 -5.00 -1.79 4.83
CA ALA A 171 -6.12 -2.50 5.42
C ALA A 171 -6.66 -3.64 4.52
N PRO A 172 -7.16 -4.73 5.11
CA PRO A 172 -7.93 -5.70 4.34
C PRO A 172 -9.13 -5.00 3.71
N CYS A 173 -9.33 -5.18 2.41
CA CYS A 173 -10.36 -4.52 1.62
C CYS A 173 -10.96 -5.49 0.58
N SER A 174 -12.01 -5.06 -0.11
CA SER A 174 -12.66 -5.84 -1.17
C SER A 174 -11.74 -6.16 -2.36
N GLY A 175 -10.66 -5.38 -2.53
CA GLY A 175 -9.60 -5.67 -3.50
C GLY A 175 -10.02 -5.48 -4.95
N GLU A 176 -11.01 -4.65 -5.22
CA GLU A 176 -11.53 -4.41 -6.58
C GLU A 176 -10.52 -3.76 -7.51
N GLY A 177 -9.54 -3.05 -6.96
CA GLY A 177 -8.43 -2.45 -7.71
C GLY A 177 -7.26 -3.40 -7.99
N ASN A 178 -7.30 -4.63 -7.47
CA ASN A 178 -6.26 -5.62 -7.71
C ASN A 178 -6.46 -6.29 -9.08
N ASN A 179 -5.64 -5.92 -10.06
CA ASN A 179 -5.73 -6.41 -11.43
C ASN A 179 -5.45 -7.90 -11.60
N SER A 180 -4.78 -8.54 -10.66
CA SER A 180 -4.53 -9.99 -10.71
C SER A 180 -5.84 -10.81 -10.67
N ARG A 181 -6.91 -10.19 -10.18
CA ARG A 181 -8.27 -10.76 -10.18
C ARG A 181 -9.03 -10.29 -11.43
N ARG A 182 -8.65 -10.77 -12.60
CA ARG A 182 -9.20 -10.46 -13.93
C ARG A 182 -10.74 -10.52 -14.09
N ASN A 183 -11.46 -10.89 -13.06
CA ASN A 183 -12.92 -10.96 -13.02
C ASN A 183 -13.50 -9.83 -12.17
N PHE A 184 -13.22 -8.58 -12.42
CA PHE A 184 -13.78 -7.39 -11.76
C PHE A 184 -15.19 -7.61 -11.15
N LYS A 185 -15.33 -8.61 -10.28
CA LYS A 185 -16.52 -8.78 -9.48
C LYS A 185 -16.53 -7.67 -8.46
N SER A 186 -17.52 -6.82 -8.56
CA SER A 186 -17.81 -5.90 -7.46
C SER A 186 -18.10 -6.71 -6.21
N ALA A 187 -17.52 -6.31 -5.10
CA ALA A 187 -17.86 -6.87 -3.80
C ALA A 187 -19.35 -6.62 -3.50
N SER A 188 -19.95 -7.49 -2.71
CA SER A 188 -21.32 -7.27 -2.23
C SER A 188 -21.35 -6.09 -1.24
N GLU A 189 -22.49 -5.41 -1.15
CA GLU A 189 -22.68 -4.32 -0.17
C GLU A 189 -22.41 -4.79 1.27
N GLN A 190 -22.81 -6.01 1.60
CA GLN A 190 -22.56 -6.61 2.91
C GLN A 190 -21.06 -6.83 3.18
N GLU A 191 -20.29 -7.25 2.17
CA GLU A 191 -18.84 -7.41 2.27
C GLU A 191 -18.16 -6.06 2.46
N VAL A 192 -18.49 -5.08 1.64
CA VAL A 192 -17.98 -3.70 1.74
C VAL A 192 -18.27 -3.11 3.12
N LYS A 193 -19.53 -3.24 3.62
CA LYS A 193 -19.92 -2.77 4.95
C LYS A 193 -19.15 -3.46 6.07
N THR A 194 -18.90 -4.75 5.94
CA THR A 194 -18.14 -5.52 6.93
C THR A 194 -16.68 -5.06 6.97
N LEU A 195 -16.06 -4.87 5.79
CA LEU A 195 -14.68 -4.43 5.66
C LEU A 195 -14.50 -2.99 6.13
N SER A 196 -15.39 -2.07 5.76
CA SER A 196 -15.32 -0.68 6.22
C SER A 196 -15.38 -0.55 7.76
N ASN A 197 -16.20 -1.37 8.42
CA ASN A 197 -16.25 -1.42 9.89
C ASN A 197 -14.94 -1.97 10.52
N ILE A 198 -14.27 -2.90 9.84
CA ILE A 198 -12.96 -3.41 10.30
C ILE A 198 -11.90 -2.33 10.12
N GLN A 199 -11.89 -1.65 8.97
CA GLN A 199 -10.95 -0.59 8.63
C GLN A 199 -11.05 0.58 9.60
N GLN A 200 -12.27 1.03 9.93
CA GLN A 200 -12.49 2.06 10.92
C GLN A 200 -11.88 1.68 12.29
N LYS A 201 -12.15 0.45 12.78
CA LYS A 201 -11.61 -0.02 14.06
C LYS A 201 -10.07 -0.18 14.05
N LEU A 202 -9.48 -0.45 12.88
CA LEU A 202 -8.02 -0.46 12.72
C LEU A 202 -7.46 0.96 12.92
N LEU A 203 -8.05 1.96 12.27
CA LEU A 203 -7.63 3.37 12.40
C LEU A 203 -7.85 3.92 13.81
N GLU A 204 -8.97 3.62 14.47
CA GLU A 204 -9.22 3.97 15.87
C GLU A 204 -8.18 3.37 16.83
N ASN A 205 -7.72 2.15 16.56
CA ASN A 205 -6.64 1.55 17.34
C ASN A 205 -5.27 2.12 16.98
N ALA A 206 -5.02 2.41 15.71
CA ALA A 206 -3.80 3.06 15.23
C ALA A 206 -3.60 4.42 15.91
N GLU A 207 -4.66 5.24 15.99
CA GLU A 207 -4.63 6.52 16.69
C GLU A 207 -4.17 6.36 18.15
N LYS A 208 -4.68 5.34 18.84
CA LYS A 208 -4.31 5.05 20.25
C LYS A 208 -2.88 4.53 20.42
N LEU A 209 -2.27 4.04 19.34
CA LEU A 209 -0.88 3.54 19.31
C LEU A 209 0.11 4.60 18.81
N LEU A 210 -0.38 5.68 18.22
CA LEU A 210 0.45 6.73 17.65
C LEU A 210 1.04 7.62 18.75
N LYS A 211 2.28 8.07 18.59
CA LYS A 211 2.89 9.15 19.36
C LYS A 211 2.23 10.49 19.00
N LYS A 212 2.42 11.49 19.83
CA LYS A 212 2.17 12.89 19.47
C LYS A 212 3.06 13.26 18.29
N ASP A 213 2.54 14.01 17.35
CA ASP A 213 3.21 14.40 16.09
C ASP A 213 3.60 13.21 15.19
N GLY A 214 3.06 12.02 15.47
CA GLY A 214 3.25 10.84 14.64
C GLY A 214 2.38 10.84 13.39
N ARG A 215 2.67 9.91 12.47
CA ARG A 215 1.96 9.79 11.17
C ARG A 215 1.29 8.43 11.00
N ILE A 216 0.06 8.43 10.53
CA ILE A 216 -0.63 7.22 10.04
C ILE A 216 -0.82 7.35 8.54
N VAL A 217 -0.51 6.29 7.81
CA VAL A 217 -0.94 6.15 6.42
C VAL A 217 -1.92 4.99 6.33
N TYR A 218 -3.10 5.30 5.84
CA TYR A 218 -4.15 4.36 5.51
C TYR A 218 -4.12 4.09 4.00
N SER A 219 -4.21 2.82 3.60
CA SER A 219 -4.30 2.44 2.20
C SER A 219 -5.20 1.23 1.97
N THR A 220 -5.84 1.21 0.80
CA THR A 220 -6.62 0.09 0.30
C THR A 220 -6.38 -0.10 -1.19
N CYS A 221 -6.55 -1.33 -1.69
CA CYS A 221 -6.57 -1.62 -3.12
C CYS A 221 -8.01 -1.79 -3.64
N THR A 222 -8.96 -0.97 -3.18
CA THR A 222 -10.34 -0.95 -3.66
C THR A 222 -10.75 0.40 -4.21
N PHE A 223 -11.75 0.43 -5.08
CA PHE A 223 -12.33 1.66 -5.59
C PHE A 223 -13.53 2.14 -4.76
N ALA A 224 -14.05 1.32 -3.84
CA ALA A 224 -15.24 1.59 -3.06
C ALA A 224 -15.09 2.81 -2.14
N PRO A 225 -15.83 3.92 -2.34
CA PRO A 225 -15.79 5.05 -1.43
C PRO A 225 -16.23 4.71 -0.01
N GLU A 226 -17.03 3.68 0.16
CA GLU A 226 -17.46 3.17 1.45
C GLU A 226 -16.31 2.59 2.28
N GLU A 227 -15.26 2.08 1.61
CA GLU A 227 -14.03 1.58 2.26
C GLU A 227 -12.91 2.63 2.28
N ASN A 228 -13.08 3.74 1.61
CA ASN A 228 -12.12 4.82 1.42
C ASN A 228 -12.58 6.09 2.14
N GLU A 229 -13.26 6.99 1.46
CA GLU A 229 -13.68 8.29 1.99
C GLU A 229 -14.61 8.16 3.20
N SER A 230 -15.57 7.23 3.19
CA SER A 230 -16.45 7.01 4.36
C SER A 230 -15.68 6.57 5.60
N VAL A 231 -14.64 5.75 5.42
CA VAL A 231 -13.79 5.33 6.55
C VAL A 231 -12.96 6.48 7.06
N VAL A 232 -12.39 7.28 6.16
CA VAL A 232 -11.62 8.47 6.50
C VAL A 232 -12.48 9.46 7.27
N GLU A 233 -13.67 9.80 6.77
CA GLU A 233 -14.58 10.76 7.39
C GLU A 233 -14.99 10.34 8.81
N LYS A 234 -15.44 9.09 8.97
CA LYS A 234 -15.76 8.54 10.29
C LYS A 234 -14.55 8.51 11.23
N THR A 235 -13.35 8.35 10.70
CA THR A 235 -12.12 8.40 11.50
C THR A 235 -11.89 9.81 12.03
N LEU A 236 -12.07 10.84 11.20
CA LEU A 236 -11.97 12.25 11.61
C LEU A 236 -13.02 12.63 12.65
N GLU A 237 -14.24 12.10 12.54
CA GLU A 237 -15.31 12.32 13.51
C GLU A 237 -15.04 11.66 14.87
N ASN A 238 -14.36 10.51 14.90
CA ASN A 238 -14.21 9.68 16.10
C ASN A 238 -12.83 9.74 16.76
N THR A 239 -11.88 10.51 16.20
CA THR A 239 -10.50 10.61 16.69
C THR A 239 -10.00 12.06 16.64
N ASP A 240 -8.84 12.31 17.27
CA ASP A 240 -8.15 13.60 17.20
C ASP A 240 -7.21 13.69 15.98
N LEU A 241 -7.30 12.78 15.03
CA LEU A 241 -6.50 12.76 13.82
C LEU A 241 -6.91 13.87 12.85
N ARG A 242 -5.93 14.41 12.13
CA ARG A 242 -6.12 15.41 11.07
C ARG A 242 -5.58 14.87 9.76
N LEU A 243 -6.27 15.11 8.66
CA LEU A 243 -5.79 14.79 7.32
C LEU A 243 -4.76 15.79 6.84
N GLU A 244 -3.66 15.27 6.33
CA GLU A 244 -2.65 16.04 5.61
C GLU A 244 -2.81 15.88 4.09
N ASN A 245 -2.52 16.94 3.35
CA ASN A 245 -2.46 16.87 1.90
C ASN A 245 -1.32 15.95 1.46
N ILE A 246 -1.61 15.04 0.52
CA ILE A 246 -0.61 14.18 -0.10
C ILE A 246 -0.18 14.82 -1.41
N GLU A 247 1.09 15.16 -1.53
CA GLU A 247 1.73 15.51 -2.78
C GLU A 247 2.45 14.29 -3.35
N SER A 248 2.31 14.04 -4.63
CA SER A 248 2.88 12.87 -5.29
C SER A 248 3.11 13.16 -6.77
N ASP A 249 4.25 12.71 -7.29
CA ASP A 249 4.61 12.80 -8.71
C ASP A 249 3.89 11.74 -9.56
N ILE A 250 3.14 10.83 -8.93
CA ILE A 250 2.30 9.87 -9.65
C ILE A 250 1.05 10.57 -10.17
N GLU A 251 0.66 10.29 -11.42
CA GLU A 251 -0.65 10.68 -11.92
C GLU A 251 -1.75 10.09 -11.04
N HIS A 252 -2.61 10.96 -10.51
CA HIS A 252 -3.65 10.59 -9.57
C HIS A 252 -4.84 11.56 -9.62
N VAL A 253 -5.94 11.17 -9.04
CA VAL A 253 -7.03 12.08 -8.72
C VAL A 253 -7.17 12.19 -7.20
N ARG A 254 -7.79 13.26 -6.75
CA ARG A 254 -8.11 13.49 -5.34
C ARG A 254 -9.26 12.58 -4.88
N GLY A 255 -9.37 12.37 -3.57
CA GLY A 255 -10.53 11.71 -2.99
C GLY A 255 -11.82 12.41 -3.37
N VAL A 256 -12.88 11.64 -3.49
CA VAL A 256 -14.17 12.17 -3.94
C VAL A 256 -14.92 12.87 -2.81
N ASN A 257 -15.68 13.91 -3.16
CA ASN A 257 -16.56 14.62 -2.22
C ASN A 257 -18.04 14.21 -2.37
N LYS A 258 -18.36 13.36 -3.36
CA LYS A 258 -19.71 12.79 -3.52
C LYS A 258 -19.65 11.44 -4.23
N PHE A 259 -20.45 10.50 -3.74
CA PHE A 259 -20.68 9.22 -4.39
C PHE A 259 -22.10 8.74 -4.15
N GLN A 260 -22.89 8.56 -5.23
CA GLN A 260 -24.31 8.28 -5.15
C GLN A 260 -25.03 9.37 -4.31
N ASP A 261 -25.76 8.97 -3.29
CA ASP A 261 -26.48 9.89 -2.39
C ASP A 261 -25.65 10.34 -1.17
N THR A 262 -24.39 9.90 -1.08
CA THR A 262 -23.50 10.26 0.03
C THR A 262 -22.59 11.41 -0.38
N GLU A 263 -22.59 12.48 0.43
CA GLU A 263 -21.65 13.59 0.34
C GLU A 263 -20.59 13.44 1.41
N PHE A 264 -19.34 13.74 1.05
CA PHE A 264 -18.18 13.71 1.94
C PHE A 264 -17.68 15.14 2.18
N SER A 265 -17.01 15.36 3.30
CA SER A 265 -16.41 16.65 3.61
C SER A 265 -15.32 17.01 2.59
N PHE A 266 -15.00 18.29 2.49
CA PHE A 266 -13.89 18.77 1.65
C PHE A 266 -12.54 18.15 2.06
N GLU A 267 -12.41 17.72 3.31
CA GLU A 267 -11.17 17.08 3.81
C GLU A 267 -10.77 15.86 3.00
N THR A 268 -11.74 15.10 2.47
CA THR A 268 -11.44 13.91 1.64
C THR A 268 -10.65 14.24 0.37
N SER A 269 -10.71 15.48 -0.12
CA SER A 269 -9.91 15.95 -1.26
C SER A 269 -8.39 15.97 -0.99
N LYS A 270 -7.97 15.84 0.26
CA LYS A 270 -6.55 15.72 0.64
C LYS A 270 -5.99 14.31 0.39
N THR A 271 -6.85 13.34 0.17
CA THR A 271 -6.47 11.94 -0.11
C THR A 271 -6.19 11.72 -1.61
N VAL A 272 -5.61 10.58 -1.94
CA VAL A 272 -5.17 10.26 -3.31
C VAL A 272 -5.78 8.94 -3.77
N ARG A 273 -6.28 8.94 -5.00
CA ARG A 273 -6.73 7.78 -5.76
C ARG A 273 -5.88 7.58 -6.99
N VAL A 274 -5.24 6.44 -7.10
CA VAL A 274 -4.57 6.01 -8.32
C VAL A 274 -5.41 4.93 -8.99
N TYR A 275 -5.71 5.10 -10.26
CA TYR A 275 -6.44 4.12 -11.05
C TYR A 275 -5.52 3.39 -12.03
N PRO A 276 -5.90 2.21 -12.53
CA PRO A 276 -5.08 1.43 -13.46
C PRO A 276 -4.61 2.20 -14.70
N HIS A 277 -5.36 3.16 -15.18
CA HIS A 277 -5.00 3.93 -16.38
C HIS A 277 -3.98 5.03 -16.12
N HIS A 278 -3.73 5.40 -14.86
CA HIS A 278 -2.69 6.36 -14.50
C HIS A 278 -1.27 5.77 -14.66
N MET A 279 -1.07 4.47 -14.38
CA MET A 279 0.27 3.89 -14.40
C MET A 279 0.36 2.41 -14.87
N ARG A 280 -0.68 1.83 -15.48
CA ARG A 280 -0.75 0.39 -15.83
C ARG A 280 -0.45 -0.53 -14.64
N SER A 281 -0.99 -0.21 -13.48
CA SER A 281 -0.83 -0.96 -12.23
C SER A 281 -2.19 -1.20 -11.59
N GLY A 282 -2.23 -1.88 -10.45
CA GLY A 282 -3.42 -1.96 -9.62
C GLY A 282 -3.87 -0.57 -9.14
N GLY A 283 -5.15 -0.46 -8.80
CA GLY A 283 -5.67 0.74 -8.16
C GLY A 283 -5.29 0.81 -6.68
N ILE A 284 -5.06 2.02 -6.18
CA ILE A 284 -4.79 2.23 -4.77
C ILE A 284 -5.41 3.55 -4.28
N TYR A 285 -5.88 3.53 -3.06
CA TYR A 285 -6.30 4.70 -2.29
C TYR A 285 -5.33 4.94 -1.14
N VAL A 286 -4.98 6.19 -0.88
CA VAL A 286 -4.07 6.56 0.20
C VAL A 286 -4.57 7.80 0.93
N ALA A 287 -4.61 7.73 2.26
CA ALA A 287 -4.86 8.85 3.16
C ALA A 287 -3.74 8.98 4.18
N ARG A 288 -3.33 10.21 4.50
CA ARG A 288 -2.28 10.51 5.47
C ARG A 288 -2.84 11.33 6.62
N PHE A 289 -2.65 10.83 7.83
CA PHE A 289 -3.09 11.48 9.06
C PHE A 289 -1.92 11.82 9.96
N THR A 290 -2.10 12.89 10.74
CA THR A 290 -1.26 13.25 11.89
C THR A 290 -2.11 13.45 13.14
N LYS A 291 -1.46 13.44 14.29
CA LYS A 291 -2.12 13.63 15.58
C LYS A 291 -1.68 14.94 16.24
#